data_76178cf74c92458a78e93af4c9e4e71f
#
_entry.id   76178cf74c92458a78e93af4c9e4e71f
#
_cell.length_a   1.000
_cell.length_b   1.000
_cell.length_c   1.000
_cell.angle_alpha   90.00
_cell.angle_beta   90.00
_cell.angle_gamma   90.00
#
_symmetry.space_group_name_H-M   'P 1'
#
loop_
_entity.id
_entity.type
_entity.pdbx_description
1 polymer ?
#
loop_
_entity_poly.entity_id
_entity_poly.type
_entity_poly.pdbx_seq_one_letter_code
_entity_poly.pdbx_strand_id
1 'polypeptide(L)'
;MAGIDQKNIRNFCIIAHIDHGKSTLADRIIEMTGLLTSREMQAQVLDNMDLERERGITIKAQTVRIIYKAKDGEEYVFNLIDTPGHVDFNYEVSRSLAACDGAILIVDAAQGIEAQTLANVYLALDHDLDVIPVINKIDLPSADPDRVVNEIEDVIGIEAQDAPRISAKTGLNVDQVLEQIVQKIPSPQGDPKAALQALIFDSLYDAYKGVIVFCRIKEGIVKRGTKIRMMATKAEAEVVEVGYFGPGQFIPCDELRAGMVGYITASLKNVKDTRVGDTITDADRPCAEPLPGYKKVNPMVYCGMYPADGAKYPDLRDALEKLQLNDASLQFEPETSIALGFGFRCGFLGLLHLEIIQERLEREYNLDLVTTAPGVVYKVHKTNGEVMELTNPANLPDPAEIEYMEEPMVSAEIMVTTEYIGSIMQLCEERRGVYLGMEYMEETRALLKYDLPLNEIIYDFFDALKSRSRGYASFDYEMKGYKRSELVKLDILVNREEVDALSFIVFEGSAYERGRKMCEKLKEEIPRQLFEIPIQAAIGSKIIARETVKAMRKDVLAKCYGGDISRKRKLLEKQKEGKKRMRQVGSVEIPQKAFMSVLKLDDK
;
A
#
# COMPACT_ATOMS: atom_id res chain seq x y z
N MET A 1 5.45 0.60 38.67
CA MET A 1 5.77 1.95 38.21
C MET A 1 4.60 2.90 38.47
N ALA A 2 4.46 3.30 39.72
CA ALA A 2 3.48 4.32 40.11
C ALA A 2 4.20 5.66 40.04
N GLY A 3 3.76 6.59 39.21
CA GLY A 3 4.14 7.96 39.39
C GLY A 3 4.59 8.79 38.20
N ILE A 4 4.42 8.35 36.94
CA ILE A 4 4.65 9.29 35.85
C ILE A 4 3.41 10.18 35.74
N ASP A 5 3.61 11.46 35.94
CA ASP A 5 2.55 12.46 35.82
C ASP A 5 2.14 12.60 34.36
N GLN A 6 0.81 12.74 34.11
CA GLN A 6 0.26 12.92 32.76
C GLN A 6 0.92 14.08 32.01
N LYS A 7 1.29 15.15 32.76
CA LYS A 7 2.00 16.33 32.20
C LYS A 7 3.34 15.99 31.55
N ASN A 8 3.98 14.87 31.95
CA ASN A 8 5.28 14.42 31.44
C ASN A 8 5.15 13.37 30.33
N ILE A 9 3.96 13.11 29.78
CA ILE A 9 3.74 12.21 28.64
C ILE A 9 3.79 13.04 27.36
N ARG A 10 4.40 12.48 26.31
CA ARG A 10 4.40 13.03 24.95
C ARG A 10 4.10 11.91 23.98
N ASN A 11 2.98 12.01 23.27
CA ASN A 11 2.56 11.06 22.24
C ASN A 11 2.77 11.72 20.89
N PHE A 12 3.66 11.19 20.09
CA PHE A 12 4.00 11.79 18.81
C PHE A 12 4.36 10.77 17.77
N CYS A 13 4.23 11.17 16.52
CA CYS A 13 4.67 10.42 15.37
C CYS A 13 5.76 11.16 14.60
N ILE A 14 6.36 10.46 13.65
CA ILE A 14 7.29 11.05 12.69
C ILE A 14 6.66 10.94 11.31
N ILE A 15 6.44 12.07 10.65
CA ILE A 15 5.96 12.19 9.28
C ILE A 15 7.08 12.68 8.37
N ALA A 16 7.21 12.08 7.20
CA ALA A 16 8.25 12.42 6.25
C ALA A 16 7.89 11.90 4.86
N HIS A 17 8.50 12.49 3.83
CA HIS A 17 8.58 11.84 2.53
C HIS A 17 9.50 10.61 2.57
N ILE A 18 9.34 9.70 1.61
CA ILE A 18 10.22 8.53 1.44
C ILE A 18 11.67 9.03 1.32
N ASP A 19 12.59 8.33 1.94
CA ASP A 19 14.03 8.64 1.95
C ASP A 19 14.46 9.94 2.66
N HIS A 20 13.57 10.71 3.29
CA HIS A 20 13.96 11.88 4.09
C HIS A 20 14.63 11.54 5.41
N GLY A 21 14.63 10.26 5.80
CA GLY A 21 15.37 9.75 6.97
C GLY A 21 14.53 9.53 8.22
N LYS A 22 13.24 9.23 8.06
CA LYS A 22 12.28 8.93 9.12
C LYS A 22 12.77 7.81 10.06
N SER A 23 12.98 6.61 9.52
CA SER A 23 13.42 5.45 10.31
C SER A 23 14.82 5.67 10.92
N THR A 24 15.71 6.40 10.22
CA THR A 24 17.02 6.77 10.74
C THR A 24 16.92 7.69 11.96
N LEU A 25 15.98 8.65 11.96
CA LEU A 25 15.77 9.51 13.14
C LEU A 25 15.14 8.72 14.28
N ALA A 26 14.18 7.84 14.00
CA ALA A 26 13.59 6.97 15.03
C ALA A 26 14.66 6.10 15.72
N ASP A 27 15.53 5.45 14.94
CA ASP A 27 16.68 4.69 15.46
C ASP A 27 17.58 5.55 16.35
N ARG A 28 17.86 6.78 15.92
CA ARG A 28 18.72 7.70 16.67
C ARG A 28 18.11 8.16 17.98
N ILE A 29 16.80 8.38 18.00
CA ILE A 29 16.06 8.69 19.24
C ILE A 29 16.14 7.51 20.22
N ILE A 30 15.95 6.28 19.76
CA ILE A 30 16.04 5.05 20.56
C ILE A 30 17.45 4.87 21.13
N GLU A 31 18.48 5.09 20.31
CA GLU A 31 19.88 4.98 20.73
C GLU A 31 20.25 6.04 21.78
N MET A 32 19.95 7.31 21.54
CA MET A 32 20.29 8.42 22.41
C MET A 32 19.59 8.37 23.78
N THR A 33 18.41 7.81 23.83
CA THR A 33 17.67 7.63 25.09
C THR A 33 18.11 6.39 25.86
N GLY A 34 19.02 5.58 25.30
CA GLY A 34 19.57 4.40 25.96
C GLY A 34 18.56 3.26 26.13
N LEU A 35 17.47 3.27 25.34
CA LEU A 35 16.46 2.20 25.38
C LEU A 35 17.04 0.86 24.92
N LEU A 36 17.97 0.90 23.96
CA LEU A 36 18.75 -0.23 23.49
C LEU A 36 20.26 0.08 23.63
N THR A 37 21.03 -0.94 23.96
CA THR A 37 22.49 -0.83 23.96
C THR A 37 23.04 -0.81 22.53
N SER A 38 24.23 -0.25 22.32
CA SER A 38 24.87 -0.21 20.99
C SER A 38 25.09 -1.60 20.36
N ARG A 39 25.03 -2.68 21.14
CA ARG A 39 25.14 -4.06 20.65
C ARG A 39 23.80 -4.64 20.20
N GLU A 40 22.70 -4.10 20.72
CA GLU A 40 21.34 -4.51 20.39
C GLU A 40 20.76 -3.66 19.26
N MET A 41 21.36 -2.50 18.97
CA MET A 41 20.97 -1.63 17.87
C MET A 41 21.23 -2.31 16.53
N GLN A 42 20.19 -2.39 15.73
CA GLN A 42 20.21 -2.75 14.31
C GLN A 42 19.68 -1.58 13.50
N ALA A 43 20.02 -1.50 12.24
CA ALA A 43 19.40 -0.50 11.38
C ALA A 43 17.88 -0.78 11.25
N GLN A 44 17.08 0.26 11.32
CA GLN A 44 15.61 0.18 11.24
C GLN A 44 15.03 -0.75 12.33
N VAL A 45 15.37 -0.45 13.60
CA VAL A 45 14.98 -1.25 14.77
C VAL A 45 13.45 -1.39 14.89
N LEU A 46 12.68 -0.39 14.48
CA LEU A 46 11.23 -0.41 14.50
C LEU A 46 10.63 -1.19 13.33
N ASP A 47 11.35 -1.35 12.22
CA ASP A 47 10.87 -2.12 11.07
C ASP A 47 11.01 -3.63 11.37
N ASN A 48 9.94 -4.26 11.84
CA ASN A 48 9.95 -5.64 12.32
C ASN A 48 9.83 -6.68 11.21
N MET A 49 9.36 -6.29 10.01
CA MET A 49 9.24 -7.18 8.87
C MET A 49 10.53 -7.19 8.05
N ASP A 50 10.96 -8.36 7.58
CA ASP A 50 12.09 -8.46 6.65
C ASP A 50 11.84 -7.64 5.37
N LEU A 51 10.58 -7.59 4.91
CA LEU A 51 10.15 -6.79 3.76
C LEU A 51 10.34 -5.28 3.95
N GLU A 52 10.09 -4.76 5.15
CA GLU A 52 10.33 -3.35 5.48
C GLU A 52 11.81 -3.00 5.34
N ARG A 53 12.67 -3.86 5.87
CA ARG A 53 14.14 -3.67 5.81
C ARG A 53 14.69 -3.83 4.40
N GLU A 54 14.20 -4.81 3.63
CA GLU A 54 14.63 -5.04 2.25
C GLU A 54 14.24 -3.88 1.32
N ARG A 55 13.03 -3.34 1.51
CA ARG A 55 12.50 -2.25 0.69
C ARG A 55 12.85 -0.86 1.19
N GLY A 56 13.35 -0.74 2.44
CA GLY A 56 13.67 0.53 3.09
C GLY A 56 12.45 1.40 3.40
N ILE A 57 11.27 0.80 3.56
CA ILE A 57 10.01 1.50 3.82
C ILE A 57 9.31 0.91 5.03
N THR A 58 8.71 1.75 5.87
CA THR A 58 7.80 1.30 6.92
C THR A 58 6.45 0.94 6.30
N ILE A 59 5.99 -0.28 6.53
CA ILE A 59 4.71 -0.80 6.02
C ILE A 59 3.63 -0.67 7.09
N LYS A 60 3.96 -1.10 8.32
CA LYS A 60 3.05 -1.09 9.46
C LYS A 60 3.54 -0.14 10.54
N ALA A 61 2.62 0.67 11.08
CA ALA A 61 2.95 1.55 12.19
C ALA A 61 3.46 0.76 13.40
N GLN A 62 4.59 1.20 13.95
CA GLN A 62 5.19 0.62 15.14
C GLN A 62 5.17 1.63 16.27
N THR A 63 4.91 1.15 17.48
CA THR A 63 4.87 2.00 18.65
C THR A 63 5.94 1.58 19.64
N VAL A 64 6.65 2.56 20.20
CA VAL A 64 7.65 2.30 21.25
C VAL A 64 7.54 3.36 22.34
N ARG A 65 7.62 2.92 23.58
CA ARG A 65 7.71 3.78 24.74
C ARG A 65 9.14 3.99 25.14
N ILE A 66 9.53 5.25 25.31
CA ILE A 66 10.89 5.70 25.62
C ILE A 66 10.83 6.56 26.89
N ILE A 67 11.80 6.43 27.77
CA ILE A 67 11.99 7.33 28.91
C ILE A 67 13.11 8.30 28.55
N TYR A 68 12.83 9.58 28.58
CA TYR A 68 13.78 10.64 28.30
C TYR A 68 13.99 11.55 29.51
N LYS A 69 15.23 11.75 29.91
CA LYS A 69 15.61 12.72 30.92
C LYS A 69 15.99 14.03 30.25
N ALA A 70 15.10 15.03 30.36
CA ALA A 70 15.27 16.31 29.70
C ALA A 70 16.28 17.22 30.43
N LYS A 71 16.67 18.31 29.76
CA LYS A 71 17.59 19.32 30.33
C LYS A 71 17.02 20.08 31.52
N ASP A 72 15.71 20.09 31.70
CA ASP A 72 15.03 20.61 32.88
C ASP A 72 15.19 19.73 34.14
N GLY A 73 15.72 18.53 33.98
CA GLY A 73 15.95 17.55 35.03
C GLY A 73 14.79 16.59 35.29
N GLU A 74 13.65 16.79 34.64
CA GLU A 74 12.47 15.91 34.73
C GLU A 74 12.59 14.71 33.79
N GLU A 75 11.88 13.63 34.14
CA GLU A 75 11.74 12.47 33.27
C GLU A 75 10.42 12.53 32.49
N TYR A 76 10.52 12.35 31.19
CA TYR A 76 9.40 12.32 30.26
C TYR A 76 9.20 10.93 29.67
N VAL A 77 7.94 10.58 29.43
CA VAL A 77 7.56 9.38 28.68
C VAL A 77 7.22 9.80 27.27
N PHE A 78 8.00 9.33 26.32
CA PHE A 78 7.76 9.48 24.91
C PHE A 78 7.10 8.21 24.37
N ASN A 79 5.91 8.32 23.83
CA ASN A 79 5.30 7.28 23.03
C ASN A 79 5.49 7.67 21.56
N LEU A 80 6.52 7.11 20.94
CA LEU A 80 6.81 7.30 19.54
C LEU A 80 6.00 6.30 18.73
N ILE A 81 5.22 6.81 17.77
CA ILE A 81 4.48 6.00 16.79
C ILE A 81 5.14 6.24 15.45
N ASP A 82 5.87 5.25 14.94
CA ASP A 82 6.46 5.32 13.60
C ASP A 82 5.39 5.02 12.56
N THR A 83 5.26 5.89 11.55
CA THR A 83 4.19 5.83 10.55
C THR A 83 4.73 5.46 9.18
N PRO A 84 3.97 4.77 8.32
CA PRO A 84 4.36 4.62 6.91
C PRO A 84 4.55 5.97 6.21
N GLY A 85 5.38 6.01 5.19
CA GLY A 85 5.63 7.23 4.39
C GLY A 85 5.05 7.17 2.99
N HIS A 86 4.43 6.07 2.57
CA HIS A 86 3.94 5.86 1.20
C HIS A 86 2.43 6.14 1.08
N VAL A 87 2.01 6.69 -0.06
CA VAL A 87 0.60 7.04 -0.34
C VAL A 87 -0.38 5.88 -0.16
N ASP A 88 -0.01 4.67 -0.54
CA ASP A 88 -0.86 3.47 -0.37
C ASP A 88 -1.22 3.18 1.10
N PHE A 89 -0.43 3.72 2.04
CA PHE A 89 -0.62 3.53 3.48
C PHE A 89 -1.16 4.76 4.21
N ASN A 90 -1.70 5.76 3.50
CA ASN A 90 -2.28 6.96 4.12
C ASN A 90 -3.33 6.64 5.20
N TYR A 91 -4.02 5.51 5.05
CA TYR A 91 -4.96 5.03 6.07
C TYR A 91 -4.27 4.62 7.38
N GLU A 92 -3.11 3.93 7.31
CA GLU A 92 -2.29 3.60 8.48
C GLU A 92 -1.74 4.88 9.13
N VAL A 93 -1.32 5.85 8.31
CA VAL A 93 -0.86 7.17 8.78
C VAL A 93 -1.97 7.85 9.56
N SER A 94 -3.16 8.03 8.98
CA SER A 94 -4.29 8.70 9.63
C SER A 94 -4.68 8.06 10.97
N ARG A 95 -4.64 6.73 11.08
CA ARG A 95 -4.91 6.02 12.33
C ARG A 95 -3.87 6.29 13.40
N SER A 96 -2.62 6.31 13.02
CA SER A 96 -1.50 6.59 13.92
C SER A 96 -1.52 8.03 14.40
N LEU A 97 -1.82 8.99 13.53
CA LEU A 97 -1.98 10.40 13.88
C LEU A 97 -3.05 10.63 14.96
N ALA A 98 -4.19 9.97 14.87
CA ALA A 98 -5.27 10.10 15.87
C ALA A 98 -4.87 9.61 17.28
N ALA A 99 -3.81 8.81 17.41
CA ALA A 99 -3.24 8.40 18.69
C ALA A 99 -2.19 9.37 19.24
N CYS A 100 -1.78 10.38 18.46
CA CYS A 100 -0.76 11.37 18.81
C CYS A 100 -1.34 12.68 19.34
N ASP A 101 -0.47 13.49 19.93
CA ASP A 101 -0.73 14.88 20.36
C ASP A 101 0.17 15.85 19.56
N GLY A 102 1.17 15.34 18.82
CA GLY A 102 2.01 16.12 17.93
C GLY A 102 2.71 15.25 16.89
N ALA A 103 3.30 15.89 15.89
CA ALA A 103 4.03 15.24 14.82
C ALA A 103 5.38 15.93 14.56
N ILE A 104 6.42 15.14 14.33
CA ILE A 104 7.72 15.62 13.85
C ILE A 104 7.71 15.53 12.33
N LEU A 105 7.83 16.67 11.67
CA LEU A 105 7.95 16.75 10.21
C LEU A 105 9.43 16.76 9.82
N ILE A 106 9.91 15.68 9.19
CA ILE A 106 11.28 15.63 8.68
C ILE A 106 11.30 16.08 7.23
N VAL A 107 12.15 17.09 6.94
CA VAL A 107 12.41 17.56 5.59
C VAL A 107 13.89 17.44 5.27
N ASP A 108 14.21 16.90 4.10
CA ASP A 108 15.59 16.78 3.61
C ASP A 108 16.15 18.15 3.23
N ALA A 109 17.32 18.51 3.78
CA ALA A 109 17.98 19.78 3.54
C ALA A 109 18.40 20.02 2.07
N ALA A 110 18.49 18.97 1.26
CA ALA A 110 18.83 19.05 -0.16
C ALA A 110 17.59 19.05 -1.06
N GLN A 111 16.61 18.18 -0.77
CA GLN A 111 15.40 17.99 -1.57
C GLN A 111 14.31 19.01 -1.24
N GLY A 112 14.15 19.39 0.04
CA GLY A 112 13.08 20.28 0.48
C GLY A 112 11.71 19.58 0.59
N ILE A 113 10.62 20.31 0.38
CA ILE A 113 9.25 19.81 0.47
C ILE A 113 8.92 18.99 -0.79
N GLU A 114 8.28 17.85 -0.58
CA GLU A 114 7.79 16.94 -1.61
C GLU A 114 6.24 16.79 -1.50
N ALA A 115 5.57 16.26 -2.53
CA ALA A 115 4.11 16.14 -2.55
C ALA A 115 3.56 15.38 -1.33
N GLN A 116 4.18 14.26 -0.97
CA GLN A 116 3.79 13.48 0.23
C GLN A 116 4.05 14.23 1.54
N THR A 117 5.01 15.16 1.56
CA THR A 117 5.24 16.01 2.73
C THR A 117 4.00 16.85 3.02
N LEU A 118 3.45 17.49 1.98
CA LEU A 118 2.24 18.31 2.07
C LEU A 118 1.04 17.46 2.53
N ALA A 119 0.80 16.33 1.87
CA ALA A 119 -0.30 15.43 2.20
C ALA A 119 -0.25 14.97 3.67
N ASN A 120 0.93 14.56 4.15
CA ASN A 120 1.11 14.14 5.54
C ASN A 120 0.92 15.28 6.54
N VAL A 121 1.34 16.49 6.20
CA VAL A 121 1.13 17.67 7.06
C VAL A 121 -0.36 18.02 7.15
N TYR A 122 -1.08 18.04 6.02
CA TYR A 122 -2.52 18.29 6.03
C TYR A 122 -3.27 17.24 6.85
N LEU A 123 -2.91 15.95 6.73
CA LEU A 123 -3.47 14.91 7.57
C LEU A 123 -3.19 15.15 9.06
N ALA A 124 -2.00 15.62 9.43
CA ALA A 124 -1.67 15.93 10.82
C ALA A 124 -2.49 17.14 11.33
N LEU A 125 -2.66 18.17 10.52
CA LEU A 125 -3.48 19.35 10.85
C LEU A 125 -4.97 19.01 10.97
N ASP A 126 -5.49 18.11 10.13
CA ASP A 126 -6.87 17.60 10.21
C ASP A 126 -7.15 16.86 11.53
N HIS A 127 -6.10 16.35 12.18
CA HIS A 127 -6.14 15.72 13.50
C HIS A 127 -5.79 16.68 14.66
N ASP A 128 -5.71 18.00 14.40
CA ASP A 128 -5.34 19.03 15.37
C ASP A 128 -3.97 18.76 16.05
N LEU A 129 -2.99 18.22 15.32
CA LEU A 129 -1.66 17.96 15.86
C LEU A 129 -0.75 19.18 15.76
N ASP A 130 0.06 19.41 16.79
CA ASP A 130 1.18 20.35 16.72
C ASP A 130 2.31 19.74 15.87
N VAL A 131 2.65 20.41 14.76
CA VAL A 131 3.67 19.95 13.82
C VAL A 131 4.99 20.66 14.08
N ILE A 132 6.06 19.89 14.35
CA ILE A 132 7.41 20.40 14.60
C ILE A 132 8.28 20.11 13.39
N PRO A 133 8.70 21.10 12.61
CA PRO A 133 9.62 20.89 11.50
C PRO A 133 11.04 20.56 11.98
N VAL A 134 11.69 19.64 11.30
CA VAL A 134 13.08 19.20 11.53
C VAL A 134 13.78 19.07 10.18
N ILE A 135 14.90 19.75 10.00
CA ILE A 135 15.66 19.75 8.75
C ILE A 135 16.79 18.73 8.86
N ASN A 136 16.70 17.68 8.08
CA ASN A 136 17.63 16.53 8.14
C ASN A 136 18.62 16.53 6.99
N LYS A 137 19.65 15.72 7.12
CA LYS A 137 20.74 15.49 6.16
C LYS A 137 21.59 16.74 5.87
N ILE A 138 21.82 17.57 6.90
CA ILE A 138 22.73 18.74 6.78
C ILE A 138 24.18 18.37 6.50
N ASP A 139 24.52 17.08 6.62
CA ASP A 139 25.83 16.52 6.29
C ASP A 139 26.08 16.35 4.79
N LEU A 140 25.07 16.50 3.96
CA LEU A 140 25.21 16.39 2.51
C LEU A 140 25.83 17.66 1.90
N PRO A 141 26.71 17.54 0.90
CA PRO A 141 27.31 18.70 0.22
C PRO A 141 26.29 19.61 -0.48
N SER A 142 25.12 19.07 -0.87
CA SER A 142 24.02 19.77 -1.52
C SER A 142 22.99 20.35 -0.54
N ALA A 143 23.22 20.22 0.77
CA ALA A 143 22.29 20.69 1.77
C ALA A 143 22.20 22.22 1.81
N ASP A 144 20.98 22.75 1.79
CA ASP A 144 20.69 24.17 1.98
C ASP A 144 19.55 24.34 3.00
N PRO A 145 19.89 24.25 4.30
CA PRO A 145 18.90 24.33 5.37
C PRO A 145 18.12 25.66 5.39
N ASP A 146 18.77 26.80 5.04
CA ASP A 146 18.11 28.11 5.07
C ASP A 146 17.04 28.23 3.99
N ARG A 147 17.29 27.70 2.81
CA ARG A 147 16.30 27.58 1.74
C ARG A 147 15.10 26.75 2.20
N VAL A 148 15.34 25.58 2.79
CA VAL A 148 14.27 24.67 3.24
C VAL A 148 13.45 25.28 4.38
N VAL A 149 14.05 26.05 5.28
CA VAL A 149 13.31 26.83 6.31
C VAL A 149 12.30 27.75 5.66
N ASN A 150 12.75 28.57 4.71
CA ASN A 150 11.87 29.50 4.00
C ASN A 150 10.79 28.77 3.20
N GLU A 151 11.13 27.67 2.57
CA GLU A 151 10.18 26.81 1.84
C GLU A 151 9.06 26.28 2.76
N ILE A 152 9.39 25.84 3.99
CA ILE A 152 8.42 25.37 4.97
C ILE A 152 7.48 26.50 5.39
N GLU A 153 8.02 27.70 5.65
CA GLU A 153 7.22 28.87 6.05
C GLU A 153 6.31 29.36 4.93
N ASP A 154 6.85 29.45 3.69
CA ASP A 154 6.10 29.98 2.54
C ASP A 154 5.04 29.00 2.02
N VAL A 155 5.35 27.70 1.98
CA VAL A 155 4.50 26.68 1.36
C VAL A 155 3.52 26.07 2.35
N ILE A 156 3.98 25.73 3.56
CA ILE A 156 3.17 25.06 4.58
C ILE A 156 2.54 26.08 5.55
N GLY A 157 3.21 27.22 5.79
CA GLY A 157 2.77 28.23 6.73
C GLY A 157 3.07 27.90 8.20
N ILE A 158 4.03 27.03 8.47
CA ILE A 158 4.49 26.65 9.81
C ILE A 158 5.80 27.37 10.11
N GLU A 159 5.93 28.01 11.29
CA GLU A 159 7.19 28.61 11.73
C GLU A 159 8.32 27.58 11.77
N ALA A 160 9.43 27.86 11.07
CA ALA A 160 10.55 26.94 10.91
C ALA A 160 11.93 27.56 11.22
N GLN A 161 11.99 28.85 11.64
CA GLN A 161 13.27 29.53 11.90
C GLN A 161 14.06 28.86 13.03
N ASP A 162 13.39 28.31 14.04
CA ASP A 162 13.97 27.59 15.16
C ASP A 162 13.99 26.05 14.94
N ALA A 163 13.70 25.57 13.73
CA ALA A 163 13.71 24.15 13.42
C ALA A 163 15.12 23.54 13.62
N PRO A 164 15.24 22.43 14.34
CA PRO A 164 16.52 21.73 14.50
C PRO A 164 17.09 21.31 13.13
N ARG A 165 18.35 21.69 12.91
CA ARG A 165 19.11 21.30 11.73
C ARG A 165 20.00 20.13 12.09
N ILE A 166 19.65 18.94 11.62
CA ILE A 166 20.22 17.69 12.11
C ILE A 166 20.86 16.85 10.99
N SER A 167 21.69 15.94 11.40
CA SER A 167 22.00 14.74 10.62
C SER A 167 21.62 13.51 11.44
N ALA A 168 20.51 12.89 11.12
CA ALA A 168 20.08 11.65 11.75
C ALA A 168 21.12 10.53 11.56
N LYS A 169 21.82 10.51 10.41
CA LYS A 169 22.87 9.56 10.10
C LYS A 169 24.05 9.65 11.06
N THR A 170 24.50 10.86 11.39
CA THR A 170 25.67 11.07 12.27
C THR A 170 25.29 11.32 13.74
N GLY A 171 24.01 11.55 14.02
CA GLY A 171 23.52 11.92 15.35
C GLY A 171 23.69 13.41 15.71
N LEU A 172 24.16 14.23 14.76
CA LEU A 172 24.39 15.64 14.99
C LEU A 172 23.10 16.38 15.30
N ASN A 173 23.06 17.13 16.41
CA ASN A 173 21.95 17.98 16.87
C ASN A 173 20.62 17.24 17.14
N VAL A 174 20.59 15.92 17.19
CA VAL A 174 19.34 15.17 17.47
C VAL A 174 18.83 15.43 18.90
N ASP A 175 19.72 15.78 19.84
CA ASP A 175 19.34 16.22 21.19
C ASP A 175 18.40 17.44 21.17
N GLN A 176 18.53 18.34 20.20
CA GLN A 176 17.66 19.49 20.05
C GLN A 176 16.22 19.06 19.68
N VAL A 177 16.07 18.01 18.89
CA VAL A 177 14.75 17.44 18.56
C VAL A 177 14.07 16.91 19.81
N LEU A 178 14.80 16.16 20.66
CA LEU A 178 14.27 15.63 21.93
C LEU A 178 13.79 16.75 22.87
N GLU A 179 14.55 17.85 22.97
CA GLU A 179 14.13 19.01 23.77
C GLU A 179 12.93 19.75 23.17
N GLN A 180 12.85 19.86 21.84
CA GLN A 180 11.68 20.46 21.20
C GLN A 180 10.41 19.62 21.40
N ILE A 181 10.52 18.28 21.40
CA ILE A 181 9.40 17.40 21.73
C ILE A 181 8.87 17.73 23.14
N VAL A 182 9.76 17.90 24.13
CA VAL A 182 9.37 18.26 25.49
C VAL A 182 8.65 19.62 25.56
N GLN A 183 9.18 20.62 24.81
CA GLN A 183 8.73 22.00 24.88
C GLN A 183 7.47 22.30 24.06
N LYS A 184 7.37 21.73 22.86
CA LYS A 184 6.34 22.10 21.87
C LYS A 184 5.18 21.10 21.78
N ILE A 185 5.40 19.79 22.03
CA ILE A 185 4.30 18.84 22.01
C ILE A 185 3.54 18.94 23.33
N PRO A 186 2.21 19.17 23.29
CA PRO A 186 1.42 19.27 24.50
C PRO A 186 1.34 17.94 25.26
N SER A 187 1.15 18.03 26.57
CA SER A 187 0.79 16.85 27.34
C SER A 187 -0.63 16.39 26.99
N PRO A 188 -0.87 15.08 26.98
CA PRO A 188 -2.21 14.56 26.68
C PRO A 188 -3.24 15.06 27.70
N GLN A 189 -4.42 15.39 27.21
CA GLN A 189 -5.57 15.75 28.04
C GLN A 189 -6.35 14.49 28.46
N GLY A 190 -7.23 14.59 29.43
CA GLY A 190 -8.12 13.52 29.86
C GLY A 190 -8.19 13.39 31.40
N ASP A 191 -9.35 12.95 31.92
CA ASP A 191 -9.58 12.72 33.34
C ASP A 191 -9.55 11.23 33.68
N PRO A 192 -8.57 10.74 34.47
CA PRO A 192 -8.54 9.35 34.91
C PRO A 192 -9.77 8.88 35.70
N LYS A 193 -10.57 9.80 36.22
CA LYS A 193 -11.80 9.49 37.00
C LYS A 193 -13.05 9.40 36.11
N ALA A 194 -12.96 9.84 34.85
CA ALA A 194 -14.06 9.76 33.91
C ALA A 194 -14.39 8.30 33.52
N ALA A 195 -15.48 8.09 32.79
CA ALA A 195 -15.79 6.81 32.21
C ALA A 195 -14.72 6.46 31.16
N LEU A 196 -14.33 5.20 31.10
CA LEU A 196 -13.31 4.74 30.17
C LEU A 196 -13.70 5.04 28.71
N GLN A 197 -12.81 5.74 28.02
CA GLN A 197 -12.83 5.92 26.56
C GLN A 197 -11.44 5.65 26.01
N ALA A 198 -11.28 4.59 25.25
CA ALA A 198 -10.03 4.25 24.58
C ALA A 198 -10.27 4.06 23.09
N LEU A 199 -9.48 4.76 22.27
CA LEU A 199 -9.52 4.66 20.82
C LEU A 199 -8.64 3.49 20.35
N ILE A 200 -9.18 2.58 19.58
CA ILE A 200 -8.41 1.51 18.92
C ILE A 200 -7.78 2.09 17.65
N PHE A 201 -6.46 2.19 17.61
CA PHE A 201 -5.77 2.67 16.42
C PHE A 201 -5.13 1.54 15.60
N ASP A 202 -4.86 0.37 16.20
CA ASP A 202 -4.39 -0.84 15.50
C ASP A 202 -4.75 -2.10 16.27
N SER A 203 -4.58 -3.27 15.65
CA SER A 203 -4.73 -4.57 16.29
C SER A 203 -3.80 -5.60 15.68
N LEU A 204 -3.40 -6.58 16.49
CA LEU A 204 -2.56 -7.70 16.10
C LEU A 204 -3.17 -9.00 16.58
N TYR A 205 -3.16 -10.03 15.76
CA TYR A 205 -3.48 -11.37 16.19
C TYR A 205 -2.20 -12.14 16.51
N ASP A 206 -2.11 -12.61 17.74
CA ASP A 206 -1.03 -13.49 18.22
C ASP A 206 -1.60 -14.87 18.50
N ALA A 207 -0.90 -15.93 18.05
CA ALA A 207 -1.39 -17.31 18.19
C ALA A 207 -1.53 -17.77 19.67
N TYR A 208 -0.81 -17.12 20.59
CA TYR A 208 -0.79 -17.47 22.03
C TYR A 208 -1.62 -16.50 22.88
N LYS A 209 -1.58 -15.20 22.57
CA LYS A 209 -2.27 -14.14 23.32
C LYS A 209 -3.65 -13.82 22.76
N GLY A 210 -3.98 -14.32 21.57
CA GLY A 210 -5.21 -13.96 20.86
C GLY A 210 -5.14 -12.55 20.25
N VAL A 211 -6.23 -11.80 20.32
CA VAL A 211 -6.28 -10.43 19.81
C VAL A 211 -5.62 -9.47 20.78
N ILE A 212 -4.61 -8.77 20.30
CA ILE A 212 -3.93 -7.68 21.00
C ILE A 212 -4.41 -6.37 20.37
N VAL A 213 -5.09 -5.56 21.15
CA VAL A 213 -5.65 -4.27 20.70
C VAL A 213 -4.72 -3.13 21.10
N PHE A 214 -4.30 -2.32 20.14
CA PHE A 214 -3.47 -1.13 20.38
C PHE A 214 -4.40 0.06 20.57
N CYS A 215 -4.27 0.72 21.68
CA CYS A 215 -5.19 1.78 22.05
C CYS A 215 -4.53 3.01 22.66
N ARG A 216 -5.17 4.15 22.44
CA ARG A 216 -4.93 5.40 23.15
C ARG A 216 -6.05 5.60 24.17
N ILE A 217 -5.70 5.69 25.45
CA ILE A 217 -6.65 6.02 26.49
C ILE A 217 -6.90 7.53 26.47
N LYS A 218 -8.11 7.93 26.11
CA LYS A 218 -8.53 9.35 26.13
C LYS A 218 -9.05 9.73 27.51
N GLU A 219 -9.91 8.90 28.10
CA GLU A 219 -10.52 9.12 29.41
C GLU A 219 -10.49 7.84 30.24
N GLY A 220 -10.48 7.98 31.57
CA GLY A 220 -10.63 6.86 32.50
C GLY A 220 -9.35 6.06 32.72
N ILE A 221 -9.55 4.83 33.23
CA ILE A 221 -8.49 3.87 33.55
C ILE A 221 -8.95 2.48 33.11
N VAL A 222 -8.04 1.70 32.54
CA VAL A 222 -8.24 0.27 32.26
C VAL A 222 -7.15 -0.54 32.93
N LYS A 223 -7.52 -1.68 33.51
CA LYS A 223 -6.61 -2.61 34.18
C LYS A 223 -7.07 -4.05 33.99
N ARG A 224 -6.22 -4.98 34.34
CA ARG A 224 -6.58 -6.42 34.35
C ARG A 224 -7.88 -6.64 35.14
N GLY A 225 -8.79 -7.46 34.57
CA GLY A 225 -10.10 -7.79 35.15
C GLY A 225 -11.18 -6.74 34.87
N THR A 226 -10.88 -5.63 34.20
CA THR A 226 -11.90 -4.66 33.76
C THR A 226 -12.79 -5.32 32.70
N LYS A 227 -14.10 -5.24 32.86
CA LYS A 227 -15.06 -5.66 31.83
C LYS A 227 -15.19 -4.53 30.82
N ILE A 228 -14.76 -4.78 29.61
CA ILE A 228 -14.81 -3.81 28.52
C ILE A 228 -15.91 -4.15 27.53
N ARG A 229 -16.43 -3.11 26.87
CA ARG A 229 -17.36 -3.19 25.75
C ARG A 229 -16.83 -2.41 24.58
N MET A 230 -16.84 -3.02 23.40
CA MET A 230 -16.61 -2.35 22.12
C MET A 230 -17.87 -1.60 21.71
N MET A 231 -17.80 -0.29 21.44
CA MET A 231 -19.01 0.49 21.22
C MET A 231 -19.66 0.26 19.85
N ALA A 232 -18.90 -0.05 18.80
CA ALA A 232 -19.44 -0.32 17.47
C ALA A 232 -19.96 -1.76 17.36
N THR A 233 -19.17 -2.76 17.75
CA THR A 233 -19.52 -4.17 17.61
C THR A 233 -20.39 -4.70 18.75
N LYS A 234 -20.51 -3.95 19.87
CA LYS A 234 -21.18 -4.35 21.10
C LYS A 234 -20.61 -5.58 21.80
N ALA A 235 -19.44 -6.05 21.34
CA ALA A 235 -18.77 -7.19 21.95
C ALA A 235 -18.27 -6.82 23.35
N GLU A 236 -18.45 -7.72 24.30
CA GLU A 236 -17.97 -7.58 25.68
C GLU A 236 -16.90 -8.62 25.97
N ALA A 237 -15.89 -8.23 26.72
CA ALA A 237 -14.80 -9.10 27.13
C ALA A 237 -14.19 -8.64 28.45
N GLU A 238 -13.52 -9.55 29.13
CA GLU A 238 -12.71 -9.23 30.31
C GLU A 238 -11.25 -9.02 29.90
N VAL A 239 -10.63 -7.94 30.38
CA VAL A 239 -9.22 -7.62 30.15
C VAL A 239 -8.34 -8.64 30.86
N VAL A 240 -7.50 -9.33 30.09
CA VAL A 240 -6.55 -10.33 30.59
C VAL A 240 -5.23 -9.66 30.98
N GLU A 241 -4.73 -8.76 30.15
CA GLU A 241 -3.48 -8.04 30.34
C GLU A 241 -3.57 -6.65 29.72
N VAL A 242 -2.90 -5.68 30.34
CA VAL A 242 -2.62 -4.36 29.78
C VAL A 242 -1.14 -4.08 29.84
N GLY A 243 -0.63 -3.26 28.94
CA GLY A 243 0.79 -2.95 28.92
C GLY A 243 1.15 -1.88 27.90
N TYR A 244 2.43 -1.67 27.74
CA TYR A 244 3.01 -0.71 26.81
C TYR A 244 4.04 -1.38 25.89
N PHE A 245 4.46 -0.65 24.86
CA PHE A 245 5.32 -1.18 23.81
C PHE A 245 6.80 -0.93 24.13
N GLY A 246 7.59 -1.99 24.19
CA GLY A 246 9.05 -1.93 24.14
C GLY A 246 9.54 -2.22 22.71
N PRO A 247 10.87 -2.11 22.46
CA PRO A 247 11.44 -2.48 21.18
C PRO A 247 11.20 -3.98 20.88
N GLY A 248 10.35 -4.26 19.91
CA GLY A 248 9.99 -5.62 19.51
C GLY A 248 9.29 -6.48 20.57
N GLN A 249 8.78 -5.91 21.66
CA GLN A 249 8.15 -6.66 22.75
C GLN A 249 7.01 -5.93 23.44
N PHE A 250 6.08 -6.70 24.00
CA PHE A 250 4.98 -6.22 24.82
C PHE A 250 5.36 -6.28 26.30
N ILE A 251 5.30 -5.15 27.02
CA ILE A 251 5.70 -5.06 28.42
C ILE A 251 4.44 -4.84 29.27
N PRO A 252 4.03 -5.85 30.10
CA PRO A 252 2.87 -5.73 30.96
C PRO A 252 3.00 -4.60 32.01
N CYS A 253 1.87 -3.99 32.37
CA CYS A 253 1.79 -3.03 33.45
C CYS A 253 0.49 -3.23 34.26
N ASP A 254 0.38 -2.53 35.39
CA ASP A 254 -0.77 -2.68 36.28
C ASP A 254 -2.04 -2.07 35.71
N GLU A 255 -1.90 -0.90 35.07
CA GLU A 255 -3.02 -0.16 34.49
C GLU A 255 -2.56 0.81 33.39
N LEU A 256 -3.48 1.17 32.50
CA LEU A 256 -3.35 2.29 31.56
C LEU A 256 -4.35 3.36 31.96
N ARG A 257 -3.88 4.62 32.00
CA ARG A 257 -4.65 5.81 32.40
C ARG A 257 -4.86 6.76 31.23
N ALA A 258 -5.78 7.70 31.41
CA ALA A 258 -5.97 8.80 30.46
C ALA A 258 -4.63 9.42 30.02
N GLY A 259 -4.47 9.62 28.73
CA GLY A 259 -3.24 10.11 28.12
C GLY A 259 -2.23 9.04 27.70
N MET A 260 -2.35 7.81 28.14
CA MET A 260 -1.39 6.75 27.80
C MET A 260 -1.74 6.06 26.49
N VAL A 261 -0.68 5.64 25.79
CA VAL A 261 -0.73 4.71 24.65
C VAL A 261 -0.24 3.35 25.13
N GLY A 262 -0.95 2.30 24.78
CA GLY A 262 -0.61 0.96 25.18
C GLY A 262 -1.44 -0.12 24.48
N TYR A 263 -1.34 -1.34 24.98
CA TYR A 263 -2.10 -2.46 24.45
C TYR A 263 -3.01 -3.09 25.50
N ILE A 264 -4.07 -3.71 25.02
CA ILE A 264 -5.02 -4.48 25.81
C ILE A 264 -5.14 -5.85 25.17
N THR A 265 -5.02 -6.92 25.95
CA THR A 265 -5.47 -8.25 25.56
C THR A 265 -6.74 -8.58 26.31
N ALA A 266 -7.72 -9.11 25.62
CA ALA A 266 -9.00 -9.47 26.21
C ALA A 266 -9.47 -10.84 25.69
N SER A 267 -10.36 -11.49 26.45
CA SER A 267 -10.92 -12.80 26.09
C SER A 267 -11.93 -12.71 24.93
N LEU A 268 -11.50 -12.09 23.82
CA LEU A 268 -12.30 -11.96 22.61
C LEU A 268 -12.27 -13.25 21.80
N LYS A 269 -13.45 -13.75 21.43
CA LYS A 269 -13.59 -15.03 20.73
C LYS A 269 -13.32 -14.93 19.23
N ASN A 270 -13.63 -13.76 18.64
CA ASN A 270 -13.41 -13.49 17.23
C ASN A 270 -12.67 -12.18 17.05
N VAL A 271 -11.76 -12.14 16.10
CA VAL A 271 -11.07 -10.91 15.72
C VAL A 271 -12.03 -9.90 15.09
N LYS A 272 -13.09 -10.37 14.44
CA LYS A 272 -14.17 -9.52 13.91
C LYS A 272 -14.90 -8.70 14.98
N ASP A 273 -14.72 -9.05 16.26
CA ASP A 273 -15.28 -8.33 17.40
C ASP A 273 -14.50 -7.02 17.70
N THR A 274 -13.27 -6.89 17.18
CA THR A 274 -12.48 -5.66 17.27
C THR A 274 -12.40 -4.99 15.90
N ARG A 275 -12.75 -3.72 15.87
CA ARG A 275 -12.56 -2.89 14.67
C ARG A 275 -11.62 -1.74 15.01
N VAL A 276 -10.65 -1.52 14.15
CA VAL A 276 -9.81 -0.33 14.23
C VAL A 276 -10.70 0.91 14.05
N GLY A 277 -10.54 1.90 14.94
CA GLY A 277 -11.41 3.07 15.03
C GLY A 277 -12.62 2.92 15.96
N ASP A 278 -12.82 1.73 16.56
CA ASP A 278 -13.85 1.56 17.59
C ASP A 278 -13.39 2.15 18.92
N THR A 279 -14.35 2.42 19.78
CA THR A 279 -14.14 2.90 21.15
C THR A 279 -14.33 1.78 22.14
N ILE A 280 -13.33 1.57 22.99
CA ILE A 280 -13.44 0.69 24.15
C ILE A 280 -13.96 1.50 25.33
N THR A 281 -15.00 0.99 25.99
CA THR A 281 -15.54 1.56 27.22
C THR A 281 -15.66 0.50 28.31
N ASP A 282 -15.84 0.93 29.57
CA ASP A 282 -16.17 0.04 30.68
C ASP A 282 -17.61 -0.45 30.53
N ALA A 283 -17.84 -1.77 30.58
CA ALA A 283 -19.17 -2.37 30.43
C ALA A 283 -20.12 -2.01 31.59
N ASP A 284 -19.58 -1.85 32.81
CA ASP A 284 -20.35 -1.53 34.02
C ASP A 284 -20.60 0.00 34.13
N ARG A 285 -19.72 0.83 33.54
CA ARG A 285 -19.81 2.29 33.51
C ARG A 285 -19.49 2.84 32.12
N PRO A 286 -20.36 2.59 31.13
CA PRO A 286 -20.08 2.98 29.76
C PRO A 286 -20.05 4.50 29.58
N CYS A 287 -19.21 4.96 28.66
CA CYS A 287 -19.21 6.35 28.22
C CYS A 287 -20.47 6.67 27.40
N ALA A 288 -20.87 7.94 27.36
CA ALA A 288 -22.10 8.36 26.69
C ALA A 288 -22.00 8.26 25.15
N GLU A 289 -20.87 8.67 24.60
CA GLU A 289 -20.64 8.75 23.15
C GLU A 289 -19.33 8.09 22.76
N PRO A 290 -19.27 7.43 21.59
CA PRO A 290 -18.01 6.92 21.07
C PRO A 290 -17.09 8.05 20.62
N LEU A 291 -15.79 7.80 20.62
CA LEU A 291 -14.81 8.68 19.98
C LEU A 291 -15.05 8.71 18.47
N PRO A 292 -14.69 9.79 17.77
CA PRO A 292 -14.70 9.82 16.33
C PRO A 292 -13.90 8.63 15.78
N GLY A 293 -14.57 7.78 15.03
CA GLY A 293 -13.92 6.63 14.39
C GLY A 293 -13.29 7.01 13.05
N TYR A 294 -12.57 6.07 12.48
CA TYR A 294 -11.95 6.25 11.15
C TYR A 294 -12.97 6.05 10.03
N LYS A 295 -12.79 6.79 8.94
CA LYS A 295 -13.55 6.54 7.71
C LYS A 295 -13.21 5.13 7.21
N LYS A 296 -14.23 4.38 6.77
CA LYS A 296 -14.00 3.08 6.13
C LYS A 296 -13.26 3.33 4.81
N VAL A 297 -12.11 2.70 4.65
CA VAL A 297 -11.37 2.75 3.39
C VAL A 297 -11.87 1.64 2.48
N ASN A 298 -12.18 2.00 1.26
CA ASN A 298 -12.53 1.04 0.23
C ASN A 298 -11.29 0.73 -0.60
N PRO A 299 -11.06 -0.54 -0.93
CA PRO A 299 -9.98 -0.90 -1.86
C PRO A 299 -10.13 -0.17 -3.19
N MET A 300 -9.01 0.23 -3.77
CA MET A 300 -8.95 0.90 -5.07
C MET A 300 -8.50 -0.03 -6.19
N VAL A 301 -7.72 -1.04 -5.84
CA VAL A 301 -7.12 -1.99 -6.78
C VAL A 301 -7.61 -3.40 -6.45
N TYR A 302 -8.03 -4.14 -7.44
CA TYR A 302 -8.50 -5.52 -7.29
C TYR A 302 -7.74 -6.45 -8.20
N CYS A 303 -7.34 -7.62 -7.68
CA CYS A 303 -6.83 -8.72 -8.51
C CYS A 303 -7.33 -10.07 -8.01
N GLY A 304 -7.35 -11.05 -8.89
CA GLY A 304 -7.57 -12.46 -8.51
C GLY A 304 -6.26 -13.07 -8.02
N MET A 305 -6.31 -13.79 -6.90
CA MET A 305 -5.20 -14.57 -6.35
C MET A 305 -5.56 -16.04 -6.33
N TYR A 306 -4.76 -16.86 -7.01
CA TYR A 306 -5.00 -18.28 -7.17
C TYR A 306 -3.78 -19.07 -6.72
N PRO A 307 -3.95 -20.18 -5.98
CA PRO A 307 -2.81 -21.04 -5.68
C PRO A 307 -2.36 -21.75 -6.97
N ALA A 308 -1.06 -21.82 -7.22
CA ALA A 308 -0.51 -22.55 -8.37
C ALA A 308 -0.87 -24.06 -8.33
N ASP A 309 -1.00 -24.61 -7.11
CA ASP A 309 -1.58 -25.93 -6.87
C ASP A 309 -2.99 -25.76 -6.29
N GLY A 310 -4.01 -26.16 -7.03
CA GLY A 310 -5.41 -26.05 -6.63
C GLY A 310 -5.76 -26.78 -5.31
N ALA A 311 -4.97 -27.77 -4.90
CA ALA A 311 -5.12 -28.44 -3.63
C ALA A 311 -4.84 -27.52 -2.42
N LYS A 312 -4.08 -26.42 -2.63
CA LYS A 312 -3.76 -25.41 -1.60
C LYS A 312 -4.81 -24.29 -1.46
N TYR A 313 -5.96 -24.39 -2.11
CA TYR A 313 -7.04 -23.39 -1.95
C TYR A 313 -7.48 -23.18 -0.48
N PRO A 314 -7.66 -24.23 0.35
CA PRO A 314 -7.96 -24.02 1.77
C PRO A 314 -6.83 -23.28 2.52
N ASP A 315 -5.57 -23.58 2.19
CA ASP A 315 -4.41 -22.94 2.82
C ASP A 315 -4.35 -21.45 2.49
N LEU A 316 -4.65 -21.09 1.21
CA LEU A 316 -4.74 -19.70 0.79
C LEU A 316 -5.86 -18.95 1.52
N ARG A 317 -7.04 -19.57 1.69
CA ARG A 317 -8.13 -18.97 2.46
C ARG A 317 -7.69 -18.69 3.90
N ASP A 318 -7.12 -19.68 4.57
CA ASP A 318 -6.71 -19.56 5.97
C ASP A 318 -5.59 -18.50 6.13
N ALA A 319 -4.69 -18.39 5.15
CA ALA A 319 -3.66 -17.37 5.12
C ALA A 319 -4.23 -15.96 4.94
N LEU A 320 -5.17 -15.78 3.99
CA LEU A 320 -5.85 -14.49 3.77
C LEU A 320 -6.66 -14.07 4.99
N GLU A 321 -7.39 -15.00 5.64
CA GLU A 321 -8.10 -14.73 6.89
C GLU A 321 -7.14 -14.24 7.99
N LYS A 322 -5.99 -14.89 8.17
CA LYS A 322 -4.97 -14.46 9.14
C LYS A 322 -4.36 -13.10 8.80
N LEU A 323 -4.06 -12.84 7.53
CA LEU A 323 -3.55 -11.53 7.10
C LEU A 323 -4.56 -10.43 7.35
N GLN A 324 -5.85 -10.66 7.05
CA GLN A 324 -6.93 -9.69 7.28
C GLN A 324 -7.08 -9.31 8.75
N LEU A 325 -6.68 -10.19 9.69
CA LEU A 325 -6.68 -9.89 11.11
C LEU A 325 -5.67 -8.78 11.47
N ASN A 326 -4.55 -8.76 10.75
CA ASN A 326 -3.45 -7.83 10.95
C ASN A 326 -3.49 -6.64 9.99
N ASP A 327 -4.35 -6.71 8.96
CA ASP A 327 -4.52 -5.70 7.93
C ASP A 327 -6.02 -5.52 7.62
N ALA A 328 -6.64 -4.55 8.29
CA ALA A 328 -8.06 -4.27 8.17
C ALA A 328 -8.47 -3.72 6.79
N SER A 329 -7.51 -3.31 5.96
CA SER A 329 -7.73 -2.79 4.61
C SER A 329 -7.87 -3.90 3.57
N LEU A 330 -7.31 -5.10 3.84
CA LEU A 330 -7.42 -6.26 2.95
C LEU A 330 -8.86 -6.77 2.91
N GLN A 331 -9.42 -6.81 1.72
CA GLN A 331 -10.73 -7.42 1.46
C GLN A 331 -10.57 -8.56 0.48
N PHE A 332 -11.29 -9.65 0.68
CA PHE A 332 -11.28 -10.76 -0.27
C PHE A 332 -12.62 -11.50 -0.29
N GLU A 333 -12.95 -12.04 -1.44
CA GLU A 333 -14.12 -12.87 -1.68
C GLU A 333 -13.76 -14.07 -2.57
N PRO A 334 -14.44 -15.22 -2.43
CA PRO A 334 -14.19 -16.37 -3.29
C PRO A 334 -14.45 -16.04 -4.75
N GLU A 335 -13.54 -16.49 -5.61
CA GLU A 335 -13.63 -16.33 -7.07
C GLU A 335 -13.27 -17.64 -7.76
N THR A 336 -13.82 -17.84 -8.96
CA THR A 336 -13.49 -19.00 -9.80
C THR A 336 -13.12 -18.53 -11.19
N SER A 337 -11.99 -18.98 -11.70
CA SER A 337 -11.52 -18.77 -13.07
C SER A 337 -11.58 -20.09 -13.84
N ILE A 338 -11.98 -20.05 -15.09
CA ILE A 338 -11.98 -21.24 -15.96
C ILE A 338 -10.54 -21.70 -16.20
N ALA A 339 -9.60 -20.78 -16.32
CA ALA A 339 -8.19 -21.05 -16.57
C ALA A 339 -7.41 -21.46 -15.31
N LEU A 340 -7.70 -20.85 -14.14
CA LEU A 340 -6.89 -20.97 -12.93
C LEU A 340 -7.59 -21.76 -11.80
N GLY A 341 -8.87 -22.08 -11.93
CA GLY A 341 -9.63 -22.81 -10.92
C GLY A 341 -10.14 -21.91 -9.78
N PHE A 342 -10.15 -22.44 -8.56
CA PHE A 342 -10.63 -21.72 -7.38
C PHE A 342 -9.57 -20.79 -6.80
N GLY A 343 -9.96 -19.58 -6.46
CA GLY A 343 -9.12 -18.54 -5.87
C GLY A 343 -9.94 -17.50 -5.13
N PHE A 344 -9.36 -16.32 -4.97
CA PHE A 344 -10.00 -15.20 -4.30
C PHE A 344 -9.81 -13.92 -5.10
N ARG A 345 -10.87 -13.12 -5.20
CA ARG A 345 -10.81 -11.73 -5.62
C ARG A 345 -10.41 -10.90 -4.43
N CYS A 346 -9.22 -10.30 -4.48
CA CYS A 346 -8.67 -9.51 -3.39
C CYS A 346 -8.66 -8.02 -3.74
N GLY A 347 -9.00 -7.18 -2.77
CA GLY A 347 -8.99 -5.73 -2.88
C GLY A 347 -7.87 -5.12 -2.04
N PHE A 348 -7.15 -4.15 -2.59
CA PHE A 348 -5.96 -3.51 -2.05
C PHE A 348 -6.06 -1.99 -2.13
N LEU A 349 -5.29 -1.30 -1.29
CA LEU A 349 -5.22 0.17 -1.29
C LEU A 349 -4.47 0.70 -2.52
N GLY A 350 -3.45 -0.03 -2.99
CA GLY A 350 -2.64 0.30 -4.15
C GLY A 350 -1.78 -0.89 -4.58
N LEU A 351 -0.87 -0.67 -5.52
CA LEU A 351 0.03 -1.73 -6.01
C LEU A 351 1.05 -2.18 -4.99
N LEU A 352 1.65 -1.25 -4.26
CA LEU A 352 2.62 -1.59 -3.22
C LEU A 352 1.98 -2.46 -2.15
N HIS A 353 0.74 -2.15 -1.75
CA HIS A 353 -0.02 -2.97 -0.82
C HIS A 353 -0.25 -4.38 -1.38
N LEU A 354 -0.63 -4.51 -2.67
CA LEU A 354 -0.79 -5.80 -3.35
C LEU A 354 0.50 -6.62 -3.33
N GLU A 355 1.62 -6.01 -3.71
CA GLU A 355 2.92 -6.69 -3.74
C GLU A 355 3.34 -7.19 -2.35
N ILE A 356 3.13 -6.38 -1.32
CA ILE A 356 3.45 -6.75 0.07
C ILE A 356 2.60 -7.94 0.52
N ILE A 357 1.29 -7.91 0.28
CA ILE A 357 0.40 -9.02 0.64
C ILE A 357 0.78 -10.29 -0.12
N GLN A 358 1.10 -10.18 -1.42
CA GLN A 358 1.55 -11.31 -2.21
C GLN A 358 2.86 -11.91 -1.66
N GLU A 359 3.88 -11.08 -1.41
CA GLU A 359 5.15 -11.56 -0.85
C GLU A 359 4.98 -12.16 0.55
N ARG A 360 4.10 -11.62 1.38
CA ARG A 360 3.78 -12.20 2.69
C ARG A 360 3.13 -13.57 2.55
N LEU A 361 2.17 -13.74 1.64
CA LEU A 361 1.56 -15.05 1.36
C LEU A 361 2.59 -16.07 0.88
N GLU A 362 3.52 -15.66 0.04
CA GLU A 362 4.59 -16.52 -0.49
C GLU A 362 5.62 -16.89 0.61
N ARG A 363 6.09 -15.90 1.41
CA ARG A 363 7.18 -16.09 2.39
C ARG A 363 6.69 -16.64 3.74
N GLU A 364 5.62 -16.07 4.30
CA GLU A 364 5.14 -16.44 5.63
C GLU A 364 4.30 -17.73 5.61
N TYR A 365 3.57 -17.98 4.50
CA TYR A 365 2.66 -19.13 4.39
C TYR A 365 3.10 -20.17 3.37
N ASN A 366 4.23 -19.96 2.69
CA ASN A 366 4.82 -20.87 1.69
C ASN A 366 3.83 -21.26 0.58
N LEU A 367 3.12 -20.26 0.05
CA LEU A 367 2.15 -20.40 -1.03
C LEU A 367 2.75 -19.93 -2.35
N ASP A 368 2.71 -20.77 -3.37
CA ASP A 368 2.99 -20.34 -4.75
C ASP A 368 1.69 -19.78 -5.34
N LEU A 369 1.71 -18.53 -5.77
CA LEU A 369 0.51 -17.80 -6.22
C LEU A 369 0.58 -17.43 -7.69
N VAL A 370 -0.57 -17.49 -8.36
CA VAL A 370 -0.81 -16.87 -9.66
C VAL A 370 -1.74 -15.68 -9.42
N THR A 371 -1.27 -14.48 -9.74
CA THR A 371 -2.06 -13.25 -9.64
C THR A 371 -2.53 -12.82 -11.01
N THR A 372 -3.80 -12.45 -11.13
CA THR A 372 -4.31 -11.79 -12.34
C THR A 372 -3.86 -10.34 -12.39
N ALA A 373 -4.03 -9.70 -13.54
CA ALA A 373 -3.75 -8.28 -13.65
C ALA A 373 -4.58 -7.47 -12.65
N PRO A 374 -3.96 -6.54 -11.90
CA PRO A 374 -4.70 -5.59 -11.09
C PRO A 374 -5.65 -4.75 -11.96
N GLY A 375 -6.80 -4.43 -11.45
CA GLY A 375 -7.78 -3.57 -12.10
C GLY A 375 -8.48 -2.69 -11.09
N VAL A 376 -9.21 -1.71 -11.57
CA VAL A 376 -10.00 -0.79 -10.76
C VAL A 376 -11.47 -1.22 -10.74
N VAL A 377 -12.25 -0.61 -9.86
CA VAL A 377 -13.70 -0.79 -9.85
C VAL A 377 -14.33 0.13 -10.89
N TYR A 378 -15.04 -0.43 -11.87
CA TYR A 378 -15.81 0.33 -12.83
C TYR A 378 -17.29 0.35 -12.41
N LYS A 379 -18.01 1.39 -12.77
CA LYS A 379 -19.46 1.43 -12.66
C LYS A 379 -20.09 1.20 -14.03
N VAL A 380 -20.89 0.14 -14.12
CA VAL A 380 -21.62 -0.23 -15.35
C VAL A 380 -23.07 0.16 -15.17
N HIS A 381 -23.52 1.12 -15.96
CA HIS A 381 -24.91 1.56 -16.03
C HIS A 381 -25.63 0.73 -17.08
N LYS A 382 -26.59 -0.06 -16.61
CA LYS A 382 -27.40 -0.92 -17.51
C LYS A 382 -28.59 -0.19 -18.08
N THR A 383 -29.05 -0.63 -19.24
CA THR A 383 -30.24 -0.09 -19.93
C THR A 383 -31.53 -0.19 -19.11
N ASN A 384 -31.58 -1.07 -18.11
CA ASN A 384 -32.71 -1.20 -17.18
C ASN A 384 -32.65 -0.20 -16.00
N GLY A 385 -31.61 0.67 -15.93
CA GLY A 385 -31.41 1.65 -14.87
C GLY A 385 -30.63 1.12 -13.64
N GLU A 386 -30.23 -0.14 -13.65
CA GLU A 386 -29.36 -0.71 -12.59
C GLU A 386 -27.92 -0.23 -12.75
N VAL A 387 -27.25 0.11 -11.64
CA VAL A 387 -25.83 0.42 -11.60
C VAL A 387 -25.10 -0.72 -10.92
N MET A 388 -24.16 -1.33 -11.62
CA MET A 388 -23.37 -2.45 -11.14
C MET A 388 -21.91 -2.02 -10.96
N GLU A 389 -21.31 -2.37 -9.82
CA GLU A 389 -19.85 -2.25 -9.62
C GLU A 389 -19.15 -3.48 -10.22
N LEU A 390 -18.24 -3.24 -11.15
CA LEU A 390 -17.48 -4.25 -11.86
C LEU A 390 -16.04 -4.27 -11.36
N THR A 391 -15.67 -5.30 -10.61
CA THR A 391 -14.30 -5.55 -10.12
C THR A 391 -13.55 -6.57 -10.97
N ASN A 392 -14.28 -7.50 -11.63
CA ASN A 392 -13.71 -8.53 -12.49
C ASN A 392 -14.19 -8.34 -13.93
N PRO A 393 -13.31 -8.12 -14.93
CA PRO A 393 -13.66 -7.97 -16.33
C PRO A 393 -14.47 -9.15 -16.91
N ALA A 394 -14.27 -10.38 -16.39
CA ALA A 394 -15.00 -11.56 -16.82
C ALA A 394 -16.52 -11.46 -16.54
N ASN A 395 -16.92 -10.65 -15.56
CA ASN A 395 -18.33 -10.45 -15.17
C ASN A 395 -19.02 -9.28 -15.91
N LEU A 396 -18.38 -8.72 -16.95
CA LEU A 396 -18.99 -7.65 -17.73
C LEU A 396 -20.27 -8.16 -18.41
N PRO A 397 -21.43 -7.47 -18.24
CA PRO A 397 -22.67 -7.81 -18.93
C PRO A 397 -22.53 -7.77 -20.45
N ASP A 398 -23.54 -8.35 -21.15
CA ASP A 398 -23.57 -8.25 -22.59
C ASP A 398 -23.61 -6.77 -23.04
N PRO A 399 -22.82 -6.38 -24.05
CA PRO A 399 -22.82 -4.99 -24.56
C PRO A 399 -24.19 -4.40 -24.85
N ALA A 400 -25.18 -5.23 -25.22
CA ALA A 400 -26.55 -4.79 -25.43
C ALA A 400 -27.30 -4.35 -24.15
N GLU A 401 -26.84 -4.81 -22.99
CA GLU A 401 -27.39 -4.43 -21.68
C GLU A 401 -26.71 -3.20 -21.07
N ILE A 402 -25.60 -2.74 -21.66
CA ILE A 402 -24.81 -1.62 -21.15
C ILE A 402 -25.25 -0.34 -21.84
N GLU A 403 -25.63 0.67 -21.03
CA GLU A 403 -25.91 2.01 -21.54
C GLU A 403 -24.61 2.82 -21.63
N TYR A 404 -23.82 2.84 -20.55
CA TYR A 404 -22.47 3.42 -20.50
C TYR A 404 -21.68 2.89 -19.30
N MET A 405 -20.40 3.14 -19.30
CA MET A 405 -19.50 2.81 -18.18
C MET A 405 -18.81 4.04 -17.64
N GLU A 406 -18.51 4.01 -16.34
CA GLU A 406 -17.71 5.03 -15.65
C GLU A 406 -16.43 4.40 -15.08
N GLU A 407 -15.35 5.15 -15.18
CA GLU A 407 -14.06 4.80 -14.56
C GLU A 407 -13.76 5.72 -13.38
N PRO A 408 -13.04 5.22 -12.35
CA PRO A 408 -12.61 6.04 -11.23
C PRO A 408 -11.54 7.03 -11.65
N MET A 409 -11.69 8.28 -11.20
CA MET A 409 -10.78 9.38 -11.44
C MET A 409 -10.08 9.78 -10.14
N VAL A 410 -8.85 10.23 -10.26
CA VAL A 410 -8.08 10.80 -9.16
C VAL A 410 -7.70 12.25 -9.47
N SER A 411 -7.63 13.06 -8.44
CA SER A 411 -6.95 14.35 -8.45
C SER A 411 -5.50 14.10 -8.09
N ALA A 412 -4.60 14.39 -8.99
CA ALA A 412 -3.17 14.12 -8.88
C ALA A 412 -2.38 15.42 -8.68
N GLU A 413 -1.48 15.42 -7.72
CA GLU A 413 -0.53 16.48 -7.45
C GLU A 413 0.89 15.98 -7.71
N ILE A 414 1.58 16.63 -8.65
CA ILE A 414 2.92 16.22 -9.06
C ILE A 414 3.86 17.41 -8.83
N MET A 415 4.76 17.27 -7.88
CA MET A 415 5.81 18.24 -7.65
C MET A 415 7.03 17.87 -8.50
N VAL A 416 7.54 18.83 -9.26
CA VAL A 416 8.63 18.60 -10.21
C VAL A 416 9.51 19.83 -10.37
N THR A 417 10.78 19.64 -10.65
CA THR A 417 11.68 20.75 -11.02
C THR A 417 11.34 21.30 -12.40
N THR A 418 11.52 22.60 -12.58
CA THR A 418 11.13 23.33 -13.82
C THR A 418 11.73 22.74 -15.09
N GLU A 419 12.91 22.12 -15.02
CA GLU A 419 13.57 21.43 -16.14
C GLU A 419 12.73 20.28 -16.73
N TYR A 420 11.97 19.57 -15.90
CA TYR A 420 11.23 18.36 -16.32
C TYR A 420 9.72 18.59 -16.51
N ILE A 421 9.20 19.80 -16.32
CA ILE A 421 7.76 20.12 -16.47
C ILE A 421 7.21 19.57 -17.79
N GLY A 422 7.86 19.90 -18.92
CA GLY A 422 7.38 19.47 -20.24
C GLY A 422 7.33 17.96 -20.40
N SER A 423 8.32 17.24 -19.86
CA SER A 423 8.39 15.78 -19.93
C SER A 423 7.29 15.11 -19.09
N ILE A 424 6.97 15.70 -17.92
CA ILE A 424 5.92 15.19 -17.03
C ILE A 424 4.54 15.54 -17.56
N MET A 425 4.33 16.74 -18.11
CA MET A 425 3.08 17.09 -18.77
C MET A 425 2.77 16.14 -19.92
N GLN A 426 3.77 15.81 -20.74
CA GLN A 426 3.63 14.82 -21.81
C GLN A 426 3.24 13.44 -21.26
N LEU A 427 3.86 12.99 -20.15
CA LEU A 427 3.49 11.72 -19.51
C LEU A 427 2.02 11.73 -19.09
N CYS A 428 1.55 12.79 -18.44
CA CYS A 428 0.16 12.92 -18.02
C CYS A 428 -0.82 12.91 -19.21
N GLU A 429 -0.47 13.56 -20.33
CA GLU A 429 -1.27 13.54 -21.56
C GLU A 429 -1.33 12.12 -22.17
N GLU A 430 -0.20 11.39 -22.22
CA GLU A 430 -0.15 10.00 -22.66
C GLU A 430 -1.04 9.09 -21.81
N ARG A 431 -1.26 9.43 -20.53
CA ARG A 431 -2.12 8.74 -19.56
C ARG A 431 -3.53 9.35 -19.47
N ARG A 432 -3.97 10.09 -20.48
CA ARG A 432 -5.31 10.69 -20.57
C ARG A 432 -5.61 11.71 -19.45
N GLY A 433 -4.56 12.32 -18.89
CA GLY A 433 -4.68 13.32 -17.85
C GLY A 433 -5.32 14.60 -18.36
N VAL A 434 -6.17 15.18 -17.54
CA VAL A 434 -6.77 16.49 -17.77
C VAL A 434 -6.02 17.50 -16.92
N TYR A 435 -5.31 18.42 -17.56
CA TYR A 435 -4.58 19.48 -16.90
C TYR A 435 -5.54 20.44 -16.19
N LEU A 436 -5.32 20.69 -14.90
CA LEU A 436 -6.11 21.61 -14.07
C LEU A 436 -5.38 22.92 -13.81
N GLY A 437 -4.07 22.87 -13.63
CA GLY A 437 -3.29 24.04 -13.32
C GLY A 437 -1.86 23.71 -12.94
N MET A 438 -1.05 24.75 -12.79
CA MET A 438 0.33 24.69 -12.33
C MET A 438 0.60 25.87 -11.41
N GLU A 439 1.25 25.60 -10.29
CA GLU A 439 1.68 26.59 -9.32
C GLU A 439 3.20 26.51 -9.17
N TYR A 440 3.89 27.63 -9.27
CA TYR A 440 5.32 27.67 -8.95
C TYR A 440 5.48 27.84 -7.46
N MET A 441 6.10 26.85 -6.83
CA MET A 441 6.39 26.86 -5.39
C MET A 441 7.66 27.68 -5.12
N GLU A 442 8.63 27.58 -6.04
CA GLU A 442 9.89 28.32 -6.09
C GLU A 442 10.29 28.58 -7.55
N GLU A 443 11.39 29.33 -7.79
CA GLU A 443 11.93 29.54 -9.13
C GLU A 443 12.29 28.23 -9.85
N THR A 444 12.64 27.18 -9.10
CA THR A 444 13.14 25.89 -9.61
C THR A 444 12.14 24.76 -9.53
N ARG A 445 10.98 24.94 -8.86
CA ARG A 445 10.00 23.86 -8.60
C ARG A 445 8.58 24.31 -8.89
N ALA A 446 7.80 23.40 -9.46
CA ALA A 446 6.38 23.61 -9.75
C ALA A 446 5.54 22.42 -9.28
N LEU A 447 4.32 22.73 -8.85
CA LEU A 447 3.26 21.79 -8.53
C LEU A 447 2.30 21.72 -9.71
N LEU A 448 2.22 20.57 -10.38
CA LEU A 448 1.29 20.30 -11.47
C LEU A 448 0.04 19.61 -10.89
N LYS A 449 -1.14 20.07 -11.29
CA LYS A 449 -2.42 19.50 -10.87
C LYS A 449 -3.13 18.88 -12.07
N TYR A 450 -3.50 17.61 -11.97
CA TYR A 450 -4.14 16.84 -13.03
C TYR A 450 -5.30 16.01 -12.49
N ASP A 451 -6.32 15.80 -13.32
CA ASP A 451 -7.25 14.69 -13.15
C ASP A 451 -6.79 13.54 -14.02
N LEU A 452 -6.56 12.38 -13.41
CA LEU A 452 -6.08 11.18 -14.12
C LEU A 452 -7.06 10.01 -13.88
N PRO A 453 -7.29 9.15 -14.87
CA PRO A 453 -7.96 7.88 -14.62
C PRO A 453 -7.11 6.98 -13.74
N LEU A 454 -7.69 6.44 -12.67
CA LEU A 454 -6.95 5.59 -11.73
C LEU A 454 -6.27 4.40 -12.43
N ASN A 455 -6.94 3.80 -13.41
CA ASN A 455 -6.39 2.66 -14.15
C ASN A 455 -5.13 2.99 -14.96
N GLU A 456 -4.89 4.25 -15.30
CA GLU A 456 -3.69 4.67 -16.06
C GLU A 456 -2.48 4.94 -15.15
N ILE A 457 -2.69 5.04 -13.84
CA ILE A 457 -1.61 5.30 -12.88
C ILE A 457 -1.19 4.06 -12.08
N ILE A 458 -2.02 3.02 -12.05
CA ILE A 458 -1.79 1.84 -11.22
C ILE A 458 -0.53 1.07 -11.64
N TYR A 459 -0.18 1.01 -12.91
CA TYR A 459 0.86 0.08 -13.37
C TYR A 459 2.27 0.69 -13.27
N ASP A 460 2.65 1.49 -14.20
CA ASP A 460 4.04 1.94 -14.43
C ASP A 460 4.19 3.46 -14.37
N PHE A 461 3.13 4.18 -14.00
CA PHE A 461 3.14 5.64 -13.99
C PHE A 461 4.21 6.21 -13.04
N PHE A 462 4.34 5.65 -11.85
CA PHE A 462 5.29 6.11 -10.85
C PHE A 462 6.74 5.89 -11.32
N ASP A 463 7.02 4.75 -11.92
CA ASP A 463 8.34 4.43 -12.48
C ASP A 463 8.67 5.32 -13.69
N ALA A 464 7.68 5.55 -14.55
CA ALA A 464 7.80 6.47 -15.68
C ALA A 464 8.03 7.92 -15.21
N LEU A 465 7.32 8.35 -14.16
CA LEU A 465 7.48 9.66 -13.53
C LEU A 465 8.91 9.86 -13.02
N LYS A 466 9.39 8.91 -12.22
CA LYS A 466 10.78 8.95 -11.70
C LYS A 466 11.82 8.89 -12.80
N SER A 467 11.64 8.01 -13.78
CA SER A 467 12.57 7.90 -14.92
C SER A 467 12.65 9.20 -15.73
N ARG A 468 11.49 9.82 -16.07
CA ARG A 468 11.43 11.03 -16.87
C ARG A 468 11.89 12.28 -16.12
N SER A 469 11.88 12.26 -14.80
CA SER A 469 12.36 13.36 -13.94
C SER A 469 13.71 13.10 -13.29
N ARG A 470 14.39 12.00 -13.61
CA ARG A 470 15.63 11.54 -12.93
C ARG A 470 15.49 11.42 -11.41
N GLY A 471 14.31 11.06 -10.94
CA GLY A 471 14.00 10.92 -9.52
C GLY A 471 13.57 12.20 -8.82
N TYR A 472 13.51 13.34 -9.52
CA TYR A 472 13.15 14.63 -8.92
C TYR A 472 11.64 14.92 -8.84
N ALA A 473 10.78 14.08 -9.45
CA ALA A 473 9.35 14.26 -9.33
C ALA A 473 8.78 13.41 -8.20
N SER A 474 7.93 14.01 -7.39
CA SER A 474 7.10 13.32 -6.42
C SER A 474 5.63 13.41 -6.83
N PHE A 475 4.84 12.45 -6.37
CA PHE A 475 3.47 12.24 -6.80
C PHE A 475 2.60 11.85 -5.60
N ASP A 476 1.47 12.52 -5.50
CA ASP A 476 0.40 12.16 -4.58
C ASP A 476 -0.94 12.27 -5.30
N TYR A 477 -1.96 11.53 -4.83
CA TYR A 477 -3.28 11.54 -5.44
C TYR A 477 -4.39 11.21 -4.47
N GLU A 478 -5.57 11.76 -4.75
CA GLU A 478 -6.79 11.49 -4.01
C GLU A 478 -7.92 11.07 -4.96
N MET A 479 -8.82 10.22 -4.47
CA MET A 479 -10.01 9.82 -5.22
C MET A 479 -10.94 11.00 -5.46
N LYS A 480 -11.23 11.31 -6.73
CA LYS A 480 -12.14 12.40 -7.14
C LYS A 480 -13.57 11.95 -7.42
N GLY A 481 -13.78 10.66 -7.67
CA GLY A 481 -15.06 10.10 -8.05
C GLY A 481 -15.01 9.35 -9.38
N TYR A 482 -16.11 9.29 -10.09
CA TYR A 482 -16.26 8.53 -11.33
C TYR A 482 -16.58 9.43 -12.51
N LYS A 483 -16.09 9.06 -13.69
CA LYS A 483 -16.33 9.78 -14.94
C LYS A 483 -16.71 8.78 -16.04
N ARG A 484 -17.74 9.13 -16.82
CA ARG A 484 -18.13 8.36 -18.02
C ARG A 484 -16.96 8.32 -19.00
N SER A 485 -16.68 7.13 -19.53
CA SER A 485 -15.60 6.89 -20.47
C SER A 485 -15.96 5.80 -21.48
N GLU A 486 -15.34 5.85 -22.65
CA GLU A 486 -15.49 4.84 -23.69
C GLU A 486 -14.59 3.65 -23.38
N LEU A 487 -15.13 2.69 -22.64
CA LEU A 487 -14.43 1.52 -22.15
C LEU A 487 -14.88 0.27 -22.90
N VAL A 488 -13.93 -0.62 -23.16
CA VAL A 488 -14.18 -1.90 -23.83
C VAL A 488 -13.49 -3.04 -23.08
N LYS A 489 -14.07 -4.24 -23.14
CA LYS A 489 -13.43 -5.46 -22.67
C LYS A 489 -12.44 -5.94 -23.74
N LEU A 490 -11.19 -6.08 -23.36
CA LEU A 490 -10.12 -6.64 -24.16
C LEU A 490 -9.85 -8.07 -23.69
N ASP A 491 -10.17 -9.06 -24.52
CA ASP A 491 -9.96 -10.48 -24.24
C ASP A 491 -8.71 -10.98 -24.92
N ILE A 492 -7.92 -11.79 -24.19
CA ILE A 492 -6.77 -12.48 -24.74
C ILE A 492 -7.13 -13.95 -24.98
N LEU A 493 -6.93 -14.37 -26.24
CA LEU A 493 -7.13 -15.76 -26.65
C LEU A 493 -5.77 -16.42 -26.89
N VAL A 494 -5.53 -17.53 -26.23
CA VAL A 494 -4.34 -18.38 -26.44
C VAL A 494 -4.80 -19.67 -27.10
N ASN A 495 -4.24 -20.02 -28.24
CA ASN A 495 -4.67 -21.15 -29.06
C ASN A 495 -6.18 -21.10 -29.44
N ARG A 496 -6.76 -19.88 -29.55
CA ARG A 496 -8.18 -19.57 -29.81
C ARG A 496 -9.14 -19.81 -28.64
N GLU A 497 -8.65 -20.12 -27.48
CA GLU A 497 -9.43 -20.22 -26.26
C GLU A 497 -9.24 -18.94 -25.45
N GLU A 498 -10.31 -18.36 -24.96
CA GLU A 498 -10.27 -17.18 -24.12
C GLU A 498 -9.66 -17.54 -22.75
N VAL A 499 -8.75 -16.70 -22.29
CA VAL A 499 -8.14 -16.80 -20.97
C VAL A 499 -8.73 -15.71 -20.11
N ASP A 500 -9.74 -16.03 -19.34
CA ASP A 500 -10.49 -15.10 -18.49
C ASP A 500 -9.60 -14.31 -17.50
N ALA A 501 -8.54 -14.93 -17.00
CA ALA A 501 -7.55 -14.30 -16.14
C ALA A 501 -6.70 -13.22 -16.84
N LEU A 502 -6.74 -13.13 -18.17
CA LEU A 502 -6.08 -12.14 -19.02
C LEU A 502 -7.06 -11.20 -19.73
N SER A 503 -8.27 -11.06 -19.21
CA SER A 503 -9.24 -10.09 -19.69
C SER A 503 -9.08 -8.76 -18.95
N PHE A 504 -9.22 -7.64 -19.69
CA PHE A 504 -9.02 -6.28 -19.17
C PHE A 504 -10.15 -5.36 -19.61
N ILE A 505 -10.48 -4.38 -18.78
CA ILE A 505 -11.23 -3.21 -19.22
C ILE A 505 -10.23 -2.12 -19.58
N VAL A 506 -10.32 -1.63 -20.80
CA VAL A 506 -9.39 -0.62 -21.33
C VAL A 506 -10.16 0.49 -22.04
N PHE A 507 -9.54 1.66 -22.16
CA PHE A 507 -10.07 2.73 -22.99
C PHE A 507 -10.03 2.31 -24.47
N GLU A 508 -11.14 2.50 -25.19
CA GLU A 508 -11.29 2.03 -26.58
C GLU A 508 -10.18 2.57 -27.49
N GLY A 509 -9.81 3.85 -27.33
CA GLY A 509 -8.76 4.48 -28.13
C GLY A 509 -7.37 3.85 -27.97
N SER A 510 -7.07 3.25 -26.82
CA SER A 510 -5.78 2.59 -26.52
C SER A 510 -5.81 1.06 -26.68
N ALA A 511 -6.99 0.49 -26.93
CA ALA A 511 -7.19 -0.98 -26.91
C ALA A 511 -6.32 -1.72 -27.92
N TYR A 512 -6.13 -1.18 -29.13
CA TYR A 512 -5.29 -1.78 -30.16
C TYR A 512 -3.82 -1.87 -29.74
N GLU A 513 -3.26 -0.75 -29.26
CA GLU A 513 -1.85 -0.69 -28.86
C GLU A 513 -1.57 -1.58 -27.66
N ARG A 514 -2.45 -1.54 -26.64
CA ARG A 514 -2.36 -2.43 -25.48
C ARG A 514 -2.48 -3.90 -25.88
N GLY A 515 -3.48 -4.26 -26.66
CA GLY A 515 -3.65 -5.64 -27.14
C GLY A 515 -2.48 -6.17 -27.94
N ARG A 516 -1.85 -5.31 -28.76
CA ARG A 516 -0.63 -5.64 -29.51
C ARG A 516 0.55 -5.90 -28.57
N LYS A 517 0.86 -4.97 -27.65
CA LYS A 517 1.93 -5.13 -26.68
C LYS A 517 1.76 -6.39 -25.81
N MET A 518 0.54 -6.65 -25.37
CA MET A 518 0.22 -7.88 -24.62
C MET A 518 0.51 -9.15 -25.43
N CYS A 519 0.07 -9.20 -26.68
CA CYS A 519 0.37 -10.35 -27.55
C CYS A 519 1.87 -10.55 -27.78
N GLU A 520 2.63 -9.45 -27.94
CA GLU A 520 4.09 -9.49 -28.10
C GLU A 520 4.77 -10.03 -26.83
N LYS A 521 4.44 -9.54 -25.64
CA LYS A 521 4.97 -10.02 -24.35
C LYS A 521 4.62 -11.49 -24.10
N LEU A 522 3.36 -11.88 -24.28
CA LEU A 522 2.93 -13.27 -24.12
C LEU A 522 3.66 -14.23 -25.07
N LYS A 523 3.96 -13.79 -26.30
CA LYS A 523 4.75 -14.58 -27.26
C LYS A 523 6.17 -14.84 -26.78
N GLU A 524 6.76 -13.92 -26.02
CA GLU A 524 8.10 -14.08 -25.46
C GLU A 524 8.11 -15.08 -24.31
N GLU A 525 7.08 -15.02 -23.45
CA GLU A 525 6.98 -15.83 -22.23
C GLU A 525 6.42 -17.23 -22.45
N ILE A 526 5.49 -17.41 -23.39
CA ILE A 526 4.90 -18.73 -23.65
C ILE A 526 5.91 -19.63 -24.38
N PRO A 527 6.27 -20.79 -23.80
CA PRO A 527 7.28 -21.66 -24.38
C PRO A 527 6.80 -22.27 -25.69
N ARG A 528 7.72 -22.44 -26.65
CA ARG A 528 7.45 -23.08 -27.91
C ARG A 528 7.03 -24.53 -27.70
N GLN A 529 5.94 -24.94 -28.33
CA GLN A 529 5.45 -26.32 -28.35
C GLN A 529 5.65 -26.97 -29.72
N LEU A 530 5.23 -28.23 -29.86
CA LEU A 530 5.31 -28.95 -31.12
C LEU A 530 4.34 -28.45 -32.20
N PHE A 531 3.43 -27.53 -31.84
CA PHE A 531 2.47 -26.87 -32.73
C PHE A 531 2.56 -25.35 -32.59
N GLU A 532 1.98 -24.62 -33.51
CA GLU A 532 1.91 -23.17 -33.47
C GLU A 532 0.81 -22.73 -32.51
N ILE A 533 1.11 -21.75 -31.62
CA ILE A 533 0.17 -21.18 -30.67
C ILE A 533 -0.15 -19.76 -31.15
N PRO A 534 -1.32 -19.51 -31.70
CA PRO A 534 -1.78 -18.16 -31.96
C PRO A 534 -2.18 -17.49 -30.63
N ILE A 535 -1.70 -16.27 -30.42
CA ILE A 535 -2.08 -15.38 -29.34
C ILE A 535 -2.82 -14.22 -29.98
N GLN A 536 -4.03 -13.93 -29.52
CA GLN A 536 -4.90 -12.95 -30.14
C GLN A 536 -5.51 -12.06 -29.08
N ALA A 537 -5.60 -10.76 -29.38
CA ALA A 537 -6.36 -9.81 -28.58
C ALA A 537 -7.66 -9.48 -29.34
N ALA A 538 -8.78 -9.52 -28.65
CA ALA A 538 -10.09 -9.32 -29.23
C ALA A 538 -10.95 -8.36 -28.40
N ILE A 539 -11.85 -7.65 -29.08
CA ILE A 539 -12.94 -6.88 -28.48
C ILE A 539 -14.24 -7.56 -28.97
N GLY A 540 -14.91 -8.26 -28.06
CA GLY A 540 -16.01 -9.12 -28.42
C GLY A 540 -15.60 -10.16 -29.48
N SER A 541 -16.25 -10.20 -30.64
CA SER A 541 -15.93 -11.13 -31.73
C SER A 541 -14.79 -10.64 -32.66
N LYS A 542 -14.35 -9.38 -32.51
CA LYS A 542 -13.36 -8.77 -33.42
C LYS A 542 -11.95 -8.92 -32.89
N ILE A 543 -11.11 -9.68 -33.61
CA ILE A 543 -9.68 -9.76 -33.33
C ILE A 543 -9.02 -8.48 -33.79
N ILE A 544 -8.33 -7.77 -32.88
CA ILE A 544 -7.66 -6.51 -33.13
C ILE A 544 -6.15 -6.65 -33.26
N ALA A 545 -5.53 -7.62 -32.55
CA ALA A 545 -4.11 -7.91 -32.67
C ALA A 545 -3.85 -9.41 -32.65
N ARG A 546 -2.74 -9.84 -33.23
CA ARG A 546 -2.37 -11.25 -33.30
C ARG A 546 -0.86 -11.42 -33.37
N GLU A 547 -0.36 -12.33 -32.53
CA GLU A 547 0.98 -12.86 -32.57
C GLU A 547 0.96 -14.39 -32.63
N THR A 548 2.10 -15.03 -32.94
CA THR A 548 2.16 -16.49 -33.02
C THR A 548 3.48 -16.99 -32.46
N VAL A 549 3.40 -17.89 -31.47
CA VAL A 549 4.54 -18.65 -30.98
C VAL A 549 4.81 -19.77 -31.98
N LYS A 550 5.96 -19.73 -32.63
CA LYS A 550 6.34 -20.71 -33.67
C LYS A 550 6.56 -22.11 -33.07
N ALA A 551 6.07 -23.14 -33.76
CA ALA A 551 6.29 -24.51 -33.35
C ALA A 551 7.79 -24.88 -33.29
N MET A 552 8.17 -25.74 -32.35
CA MET A 552 9.47 -26.38 -32.37
C MET A 552 9.60 -27.24 -33.64
N ARG A 553 10.66 -27.06 -34.38
CA ARG A 553 10.98 -27.90 -35.53
C ARG A 553 11.83 -29.07 -35.07
N LYS A 554 11.29 -30.29 -35.15
CA LYS A 554 12.07 -31.49 -35.07
C LYS A 554 12.61 -31.76 -36.48
N ASP A 555 13.92 -31.82 -36.64
CA ASP A 555 14.53 -32.16 -37.94
C ASP A 555 14.28 -33.64 -38.25
N VAL A 556 13.15 -33.90 -38.91
CA VAL A 556 12.76 -35.25 -39.32
C VAL A 556 13.57 -35.73 -40.53
N LEU A 557 14.32 -34.82 -41.17
CA LEU A 557 15.13 -35.11 -42.33
C LEU A 557 16.58 -35.45 -41.99
N ALA A 558 17.04 -35.20 -40.75
CA ALA A 558 18.42 -35.46 -40.30
C ALA A 558 18.88 -36.91 -40.51
N LYS A 559 17.94 -37.88 -40.52
CA LYS A 559 18.22 -39.30 -40.76
C LYS A 559 18.03 -39.74 -42.24
N CYS A 560 17.72 -38.82 -43.16
CA CYS A 560 17.52 -39.11 -44.55
C CYS A 560 18.84 -38.90 -45.33
N TYR A 561 19.66 -39.96 -45.41
CA TYR A 561 20.82 -40.02 -46.30
C TYR A 561 20.36 -40.31 -47.74
N GLY A 562 20.74 -39.41 -48.68
CA GLY A 562 20.45 -39.57 -50.11
C GLY A 562 19.28 -38.76 -50.67
N GLY A 563 19.20 -38.67 -52.00
CA GLY A 563 18.30 -37.74 -52.72
C GLY A 563 16.83 -38.18 -52.86
N ASP A 564 16.28 -39.06 -52.01
CA ASP A 564 14.89 -39.52 -52.10
C ASP A 564 13.92 -38.40 -51.68
N ILE A 565 13.53 -37.63 -52.69
CA ILE A 565 12.60 -36.48 -52.55
C ILE A 565 11.22 -36.96 -52.10
N SER A 566 10.77 -38.14 -52.54
CA SER A 566 9.44 -38.67 -52.19
C SER A 566 9.33 -39.01 -50.71
N ARG A 567 10.38 -39.61 -50.15
CA ARG A 567 10.46 -39.95 -48.72
C ARG A 567 10.53 -38.69 -47.84
N LYS A 568 11.32 -37.67 -48.26
CA LYS A 568 11.39 -36.37 -47.58
C LYS A 568 10.03 -35.70 -47.54
N ARG A 569 9.30 -35.67 -48.63
CA ARG A 569 7.96 -35.10 -48.76
C ARG A 569 6.94 -35.81 -47.86
N LYS A 570 6.92 -37.16 -47.85
CA LYS A 570 6.05 -37.96 -46.97
C LYS A 570 6.32 -37.72 -45.47
N LEU A 571 7.59 -37.57 -45.07
CA LEU A 571 7.97 -37.30 -43.70
C LEU A 571 7.51 -35.90 -43.25
N LEU A 572 7.64 -34.89 -44.11
CA LEU A 572 7.15 -33.54 -43.87
C LEU A 572 5.62 -33.48 -43.79
N GLU A 573 4.90 -34.22 -44.64
CA GLU A 573 3.45 -34.34 -44.61
C GLU A 573 2.96 -34.99 -43.31
N LYS A 574 3.57 -36.11 -42.88
CA LYS A 574 3.27 -36.77 -41.61
C LYS A 574 3.54 -35.84 -40.42
N GLN A 575 4.64 -35.08 -40.47
CA GLN A 575 4.92 -34.09 -39.43
C GLN A 575 3.84 -32.98 -39.37
N LYS A 576 3.38 -32.51 -40.53
CA LYS A 576 2.31 -31.53 -40.65
C LYS A 576 0.97 -32.04 -40.10
N GLU A 577 0.61 -33.26 -40.43
CA GLU A 577 -0.60 -33.93 -39.91
C GLU A 577 -0.49 -34.18 -38.41
N GLY A 578 0.66 -34.65 -37.90
CA GLY A 578 0.90 -34.84 -36.48
C GLY A 578 0.75 -33.53 -35.69
N LYS A 579 1.31 -32.43 -36.20
CA LYS A 579 1.15 -31.10 -35.62
C LYS A 579 -0.31 -30.63 -35.62
N LYS A 580 -1.07 -30.93 -36.70
CA LYS A 580 -2.50 -30.59 -36.79
C LYS A 580 -3.32 -31.34 -35.73
N ARG A 581 -3.05 -32.63 -35.50
CA ARG A 581 -3.69 -33.46 -34.48
C ARG A 581 -3.33 -32.97 -33.05
N MET A 582 -2.05 -32.70 -32.80
CA MET A 582 -1.60 -32.18 -31.48
C MET A 582 -2.24 -30.82 -31.14
N ARG A 583 -2.44 -29.95 -32.13
CA ARG A 583 -3.14 -28.68 -31.96
C ARG A 583 -4.62 -28.83 -31.55
N GLN A 584 -5.27 -29.95 -31.97
CA GLN A 584 -6.68 -30.22 -31.64
C GLN A 584 -6.88 -30.81 -30.24
N VAL A 585 -5.82 -31.36 -29.62
CA VAL A 585 -5.87 -32.12 -28.36
C VAL A 585 -5.00 -31.45 -27.26
N GLY A 586 -4.06 -30.59 -27.65
CA GLY A 586 -3.10 -30.00 -26.72
C GLY A 586 -3.63 -28.78 -25.99
N SER A 587 -3.77 -28.86 -24.68
CA SER A 587 -3.88 -27.68 -23.82
C SER A 587 -2.55 -26.92 -23.83
N VAL A 588 -2.62 -25.59 -23.86
CA VAL A 588 -1.43 -24.73 -23.76
C VAL A 588 -1.27 -24.35 -22.29
N GLU A 589 -0.19 -24.79 -21.70
CA GLU A 589 0.19 -24.35 -20.34
C GLU A 589 0.78 -22.93 -20.42
N ILE A 590 0.16 -22.00 -19.71
CA ILE A 590 0.60 -20.61 -19.64
C ILE A 590 1.43 -20.48 -18.36
N PRO A 591 2.74 -20.19 -18.44
CA PRO A 591 3.59 -20.06 -17.26
C PRO A 591 3.16 -18.83 -16.42
N GLN A 592 3.38 -18.90 -15.11
CA GLN A 592 3.07 -17.82 -14.17
C GLN A 592 3.69 -16.48 -14.59
N LYS A 593 4.92 -16.50 -15.10
CA LYS A 593 5.60 -15.30 -15.63
C LYS A 593 4.81 -14.58 -16.73
N ALA A 594 4.03 -15.31 -17.52
CA ALA A 594 3.23 -14.71 -18.60
C ALA A 594 2.12 -13.80 -18.06
N PHE A 595 1.52 -14.15 -16.92
CA PHE A 595 0.52 -13.28 -16.27
C PHE A 595 1.15 -12.01 -15.73
N MET A 596 2.37 -12.10 -15.18
CA MET A 596 3.10 -10.96 -14.65
C MET A 596 3.69 -10.06 -15.74
N SER A 597 4.14 -10.64 -16.87
CA SER A 597 4.76 -9.89 -17.96
C SER A 597 3.78 -8.92 -18.65
N VAL A 598 2.49 -9.25 -18.62
CA VAL A 598 1.42 -8.41 -19.21
C VAL A 598 1.17 -7.15 -18.38
N LEU A 599 1.62 -7.10 -17.13
CA LEU A 599 1.49 -5.94 -16.24
C LEU A 599 2.52 -4.84 -16.53
N LYS A 600 3.70 -5.24 -17.04
CA LYS A 600 4.84 -4.34 -17.32
C LYS A 600 5.01 -4.17 -18.83
N LEU A 601 4.05 -3.46 -19.46
CA LEU A 601 4.01 -3.31 -20.91
C LEU A 601 5.07 -2.35 -21.47
N ASP A 602 5.56 -1.41 -20.66
CA ASP A 602 6.47 -0.34 -21.10
C ASP A 602 7.93 -0.56 -20.69
N ASP A 603 8.26 -1.65 -19.98
CA ASP A 603 9.64 -2.05 -19.72
C ASP A 603 10.33 -2.54 -21.02
N LYS A 604 11.25 -1.73 -21.51
CA LYS A 604 12.26 -2.11 -22.51
C LYS A 604 13.63 -2.19 -21.89
#